data_1ccbe8be350ee0524ac3d8240474bda9
#
_entry.id   1ccbe8be350ee0524ac3d8240474bda9
#
_cell.length_a   1.000
_cell.length_b   1.000
_cell.length_c   1.000
_cell.angle_alpha   90.00
_cell.angle_beta   90.00
_cell.angle_gamma   90.00
#
_symmetry.space_group_name_H-M   'P 1'
#
loop_
_entity.id
_entity.type
_entity.pdbx_description
1 polymer ?
#
loop_
_entity_poly.entity_id
_entity_poly.type
_entity_poly.pdbx_seq_one_letter_code
_entity_poly.pdbx_strand_id
1 'polypeptide(L)'
;MKTFTRLAASIATSIALAGAAWAQDPIKIALIHGLSGSSFEAFSKQAQTGFELGLEYATKGTNAVKGRPIEVIIKDTQFKPDVARAVLAEAYGDDEVLLAVGATSSGVTKGMLPIAEEYEKILIVEPAVADSLTGPDSNRYIFKTSRNSSMDMQAQALALAPDENLFVATLAEDYAFGRDGITAFKAALDGSGATVVTEEYVPQGTADFTAATERMFNALKDKEGRKVILVYVAGGGDAPGKIKALDPDRYGIEISMGGHILPVLPTYKRFPGLEGAVYYYYEAYDNPVNTWLVEEHEKRFGSPPDFFTAGGMAAALAVVKTLETAKSYETEDLITAMEGMSWETPKGTMTFRPEDHQALQSMVHFKIRVDDDVDWAIPDLVRIIEADEMDIPIGRDNSK
;
A
#
# COMPACT_ATOMS: atom_id res chain seq x y z
N MET A 1 4.92 94.73 -20.70
CA MET A 1 5.84 93.62 -21.01
C MET A 1 5.78 92.64 -19.89
N LYS A 2 5.10 91.48 -20.09
CA LYS A 2 4.95 90.43 -19.08
C LYS A 2 5.68 89.16 -19.61
N THR A 3 6.74 88.81 -18.94
CA THR A 3 7.60 87.66 -19.22
C THR A 3 6.95 86.42 -18.67
N PHE A 4 6.62 85.40 -19.53
CA PHE A 4 6.17 84.12 -19.15
C PHE A 4 7.35 83.18 -19.02
N THR A 5 7.59 82.71 -17.80
CA THR A 5 8.56 81.64 -17.52
C THR A 5 7.88 80.30 -17.70
N ARG A 6 8.35 79.43 -18.63
CA ARG A 6 7.87 78.04 -18.82
C ARG A 6 8.65 77.12 -17.91
N LEU A 7 7.93 76.45 -17.01
CA LEU A 7 8.43 75.39 -16.17
C LEU A 7 8.30 74.06 -16.97
N ALA A 8 9.43 73.44 -17.31
CA ALA A 8 9.44 72.11 -17.92
C ALA A 8 9.44 71.05 -16.80
N ALA A 9 8.36 70.31 -16.67
CA ALA A 9 8.26 69.12 -15.77
C ALA A 9 8.78 67.87 -16.50
N SER A 10 9.93 67.35 -16.07
CA SER A 10 10.48 66.12 -16.54
C SER A 10 9.79 64.98 -15.81
N ILE A 11 8.93 64.20 -16.49
CA ILE A 11 8.35 62.95 -16.00
C ILE A 11 9.37 61.83 -16.25
N ALA A 12 10.05 61.39 -15.19
CA ALA A 12 10.85 60.18 -15.21
C ALA A 12 9.94 58.95 -15.16
N THR A 13 9.74 58.27 -16.29
CA THR A 13 9.01 57.00 -16.37
C THR A 13 9.92 55.90 -15.87
N SER A 14 9.72 55.46 -14.62
CA SER A 14 10.36 54.25 -14.08
C SER A 14 9.72 53.06 -14.71
N ILE A 15 10.37 52.43 -15.70
CA ILE A 15 10.01 51.13 -16.23
C ILE A 15 10.42 50.10 -15.18
N ALA A 16 9.47 49.64 -14.38
CA ALA A 16 9.65 48.45 -13.57
C ALA A 16 9.73 47.25 -14.53
N LEU A 17 10.93 46.74 -14.77
CA LEU A 17 11.10 45.38 -15.32
C LEU A 17 10.57 44.42 -14.28
N ALA A 18 9.29 44.06 -14.37
CA ALA A 18 8.79 42.83 -13.78
C ALA A 18 9.51 41.70 -14.52
N GLY A 19 10.57 41.19 -13.91
CA GLY A 19 11.21 39.97 -14.38
C GLY A 19 10.12 38.88 -14.44
N ALA A 20 9.79 38.40 -15.64
CA ALA A 20 9.04 37.19 -15.79
C ALA A 20 9.86 36.10 -15.08
N ALA A 21 9.42 35.69 -13.88
CA ALA A 21 9.90 34.47 -13.28
C ALA A 21 9.55 33.41 -14.29
N TRP A 22 10.52 32.83 -14.97
CA TRP A 22 10.36 31.69 -15.82
C TRP A 22 9.85 30.61 -14.89
N ALA A 23 8.58 30.18 -15.03
CA ALA A 23 8.06 29.03 -14.33
C ALA A 23 8.94 27.87 -14.77
N GLN A 24 9.64 27.26 -13.82
CA GLN A 24 10.40 26.06 -14.12
C GLN A 24 9.44 25.00 -14.62
N ASP A 25 9.88 24.16 -15.58
CA ASP A 25 9.08 23.06 -16.10
C ASP A 25 8.60 22.17 -14.93
N PRO A 26 7.36 21.70 -14.95
CA PRO A 26 6.82 20.87 -13.89
C PRO A 26 7.61 19.58 -13.73
N ILE A 27 7.61 19.07 -12.51
CA ILE A 27 8.07 17.70 -12.21
C ILE A 27 6.89 16.78 -12.51
N LYS A 28 6.96 16.00 -13.57
CA LYS A 28 5.90 15.08 -13.96
C LYS A 28 6.06 13.73 -13.25
N ILE A 29 4.99 13.22 -12.67
CA ILE A 29 4.91 11.93 -11.97
C ILE A 29 3.73 11.15 -12.54
N ALA A 30 3.92 9.91 -12.96
CA ALA A 30 2.80 9.05 -13.35
C ALA A 30 2.21 8.34 -12.12
N LEU A 31 0.88 8.38 -11.97
CA LEU A 31 0.14 7.57 -11.02
C LEU A 31 -0.64 6.51 -11.80
N ILE A 32 -0.20 5.25 -11.71
CA ILE A 32 -0.65 4.15 -12.56
C ILE A 32 -1.42 3.13 -11.74
N HIS A 33 -2.73 3.09 -11.88
CA HIS A 33 -3.61 2.22 -11.13
C HIS A 33 -4.65 1.53 -12.02
N GLY A 34 -5.32 0.51 -11.50
CA GLY A 34 -6.50 -0.07 -12.13
C GLY A 34 -7.73 0.73 -11.75
N LEU A 35 -8.15 1.67 -12.58
CA LEU A 35 -9.27 2.57 -12.31
C LEU A 35 -10.58 2.08 -12.92
N SER A 36 -10.52 1.04 -13.76
CA SER A 36 -11.68 0.42 -14.40
C SER A 36 -11.47 -1.09 -14.61
N GLY A 37 -12.57 -1.83 -14.75
CA GLY A 37 -12.54 -3.24 -15.18
C GLY A 37 -12.40 -4.30 -14.07
N SER A 38 -12.47 -3.94 -12.79
CA SER A 38 -12.38 -4.89 -11.69
C SER A 38 -13.11 -4.39 -10.43
N SER A 39 -13.49 -5.30 -9.55
CA SER A 39 -13.98 -4.98 -8.20
C SER A 39 -12.93 -4.28 -7.31
N PHE A 40 -11.66 -4.27 -7.71
CA PHE A 40 -10.56 -3.62 -6.98
C PHE A 40 -10.39 -2.12 -7.29
N GLU A 41 -11.25 -1.53 -8.13
CA GLU A 41 -11.23 -0.08 -8.42
C GLU A 41 -11.26 0.77 -7.15
N ALA A 42 -12.02 0.35 -6.13
CA ALA A 42 -12.12 1.06 -4.87
C ALA A 42 -10.74 1.21 -4.18
N PHE A 43 -9.89 0.17 -4.24
CA PHE A 43 -8.54 0.20 -3.67
C PHE A 43 -7.65 1.19 -4.41
N SER A 44 -7.73 1.18 -5.74
CA SER A 44 -7.01 2.12 -6.59
C SER A 44 -7.39 3.58 -6.32
N LYS A 45 -8.69 3.84 -6.19
CA LYS A 45 -9.21 5.18 -5.88
C LYS A 45 -8.76 5.66 -4.50
N GLN A 46 -8.76 4.78 -3.50
CA GLN A 46 -8.24 5.10 -2.17
C GLN A 46 -6.75 5.44 -2.23
N ALA A 47 -5.92 4.64 -2.95
CA ALA A 47 -4.51 4.90 -3.11
C ALA A 47 -4.24 6.23 -3.84
N GLN A 48 -5.01 6.53 -4.89
CA GLN A 48 -4.96 7.82 -5.58
C GLN A 48 -5.30 8.98 -4.65
N THR A 49 -6.43 8.89 -3.92
CA THR A 49 -6.84 9.93 -2.94
C THR A 49 -5.75 10.15 -1.89
N GLY A 50 -5.17 9.06 -1.37
CA GLY A 50 -4.08 9.13 -0.41
C GLY A 50 -2.84 9.82 -0.99
N PHE A 51 -2.48 9.51 -2.23
CA PHE A 51 -1.35 10.15 -2.90
C PHE A 51 -1.56 11.65 -3.07
N GLU A 52 -2.75 12.07 -3.51
CA GLU A 52 -3.11 13.49 -3.66
C GLU A 52 -3.06 14.24 -2.32
N LEU A 53 -3.65 13.66 -1.25
CA LEU A 53 -3.57 14.22 0.11
C LEU A 53 -2.14 14.25 0.64
N GLY A 54 -1.33 13.23 0.35
CA GLY A 54 0.07 13.18 0.73
C GLY A 54 0.92 14.25 0.07
N LEU A 55 0.70 14.52 -1.22
CA LEU A 55 1.35 15.65 -1.91
C LEU A 55 0.98 16.99 -1.27
N GLU A 56 -0.30 17.20 -0.98
CA GLU A 56 -0.76 18.43 -0.33
C GLU A 56 -0.12 18.61 1.05
N TYR A 57 -0.11 17.55 1.87
CA TYR A 57 0.50 17.58 3.20
C TYR A 57 2.00 17.89 3.11
N ALA A 58 2.75 17.13 2.32
CA ALA A 58 4.20 17.25 2.21
C ALA A 58 4.65 18.61 1.68
N THR A 59 3.90 19.16 0.72
CA THR A 59 4.20 20.45 0.09
C THR A 59 3.50 21.63 0.75
N LYS A 60 2.78 21.41 1.86
CA LYS A 60 1.99 22.44 2.56
C LYS A 60 1.00 23.16 1.64
N GLY A 61 0.35 22.39 0.76
CA GLY A 61 -0.64 22.87 -0.18
C GLY A 61 -0.10 23.58 -1.43
N THR A 62 1.23 23.70 -1.59
CA THR A 62 1.81 24.35 -2.79
C THR A 62 1.88 23.44 -4.01
N ASN A 63 1.83 22.12 -3.81
CA ASN A 63 2.08 21.10 -4.85
C ASN A 63 3.35 21.38 -5.66
N ALA A 64 4.41 21.84 -4.98
CA ALA A 64 5.68 22.17 -5.59
C ALA A 64 6.87 21.78 -4.70
N VAL A 65 7.97 21.37 -5.30
CA VAL A 65 9.24 21.07 -4.63
C VAL A 65 10.35 21.94 -5.23
N LYS A 66 11.14 22.58 -4.37
CA LYS A 66 12.23 23.50 -4.78
C LYS A 66 11.75 24.55 -5.82
N GLY A 67 10.50 25.02 -5.70
CA GLY A 67 9.89 26.00 -6.60
C GLY A 67 9.37 25.44 -7.93
N ARG A 68 9.50 24.16 -8.19
CA ARG A 68 8.93 23.48 -9.38
C ARG A 68 7.59 22.84 -9.04
N PRO A 69 6.52 23.13 -9.80
CA PRO A 69 5.23 22.46 -9.64
C PRO A 69 5.36 20.95 -9.86
N ILE A 70 4.57 20.15 -9.14
CA ILE A 70 4.39 18.73 -9.41
C ILE A 70 3.14 18.58 -10.28
N GLU A 71 3.28 17.89 -11.41
CA GLU A 71 2.19 17.46 -12.28
C GLU A 71 1.99 15.97 -12.17
N VAL A 72 0.78 15.53 -11.77
CA VAL A 72 0.42 14.11 -11.68
C VAL A 72 -0.34 13.69 -12.92
N ILE A 73 0.22 12.72 -13.65
CA ILE A 73 -0.38 12.13 -14.84
C ILE A 73 -0.99 10.78 -14.46
N ILE A 74 -2.32 10.67 -14.56
CA ILE A 74 -3.04 9.46 -14.17
C ILE A 74 -3.19 8.53 -15.37
N LYS A 75 -2.83 7.26 -15.18
CA LYS A 75 -2.96 6.19 -16.20
C LYS A 75 -3.77 5.02 -15.63
N ASP A 76 -4.67 4.46 -16.45
CA ASP A 76 -5.51 3.32 -16.08
C ASP A 76 -4.97 2.02 -16.70
N THR A 77 -4.61 1.06 -15.85
CA THR A 77 -4.15 -0.28 -16.28
C THR A 77 -5.29 -1.21 -16.67
N GLN A 78 -6.55 -0.86 -16.37
CA GLN A 78 -7.72 -1.74 -16.53
C GLN A 78 -7.53 -3.12 -15.85
N PHE A 79 -6.66 -3.22 -14.86
CA PHE A 79 -6.22 -4.48 -14.24
C PHE A 79 -5.63 -5.52 -15.21
N LYS A 80 -5.06 -5.06 -16.35
CA LYS A 80 -4.47 -5.91 -17.38
C LYS A 80 -2.96 -5.68 -17.45
N PRO A 81 -2.13 -6.72 -17.30
CA PRO A 81 -0.66 -6.57 -17.37
C PRO A 81 -0.15 -5.95 -18.69
N ASP A 82 -0.79 -6.29 -19.81
CA ASP A 82 -0.39 -5.74 -21.13
C ASP A 82 -0.67 -4.25 -21.24
N VAL A 83 -1.84 -3.80 -20.72
CA VAL A 83 -2.20 -2.38 -20.66
C VAL A 83 -1.26 -1.65 -19.73
N ALA A 84 -0.97 -2.22 -18.54
CA ALA A 84 -0.06 -1.63 -17.58
C ALA A 84 1.34 -1.38 -18.18
N ARG A 85 1.89 -2.35 -18.93
CA ARG A 85 3.17 -2.18 -19.65
C ARG A 85 3.11 -1.04 -20.64
N ALA A 86 2.05 -1.00 -21.45
CA ALA A 86 1.90 0.03 -22.48
C ALA A 86 1.79 1.43 -21.88
N VAL A 87 0.96 1.64 -20.85
CA VAL A 87 0.78 2.96 -20.24
C VAL A 87 2.00 3.41 -19.42
N LEU A 88 2.77 2.48 -18.86
CA LEU A 88 4.04 2.82 -18.20
C LEU A 88 5.11 3.24 -19.22
N ALA A 89 5.22 2.52 -20.34
CA ALA A 89 6.13 2.88 -21.44
C ALA A 89 5.77 4.26 -22.03
N GLU A 90 4.48 4.54 -22.26
CA GLU A 90 3.99 5.84 -22.68
C GLU A 90 4.36 6.94 -21.66
N ALA A 91 4.13 6.69 -20.35
CA ALA A 91 4.46 7.65 -19.30
C ALA A 91 5.97 8.00 -19.30
N TYR A 92 6.84 7.02 -19.45
CA TYR A 92 8.28 7.24 -19.46
C TYR A 92 8.81 7.85 -20.77
N GLY A 93 8.28 7.42 -21.90
CA GLY A 93 8.75 7.81 -23.24
C GLY A 93 8.08 9.07 -23.76
N ASP A 94 6.76 9.10 -23.82
CA ASP A 94 6.00 10.18 -24.46
C ASP A 94 5.66 11.32 -23.49
N ASP A 95 5.22 10.97 -22.25
CA ASP A 95 4.90 11.98 -21.23
C ASP A 95 6.15 12.52 -20.51
N GLU A 96 7.29 11.81 -20.63
CA GLU A 96 8.58 12.18 -20.02
C GLU A 96 8.51 12.34 -18.50
N VAL A 97 7.73 11.47 -17.83
CA VAL A 97 7.65 11.52 -16.37
C VAL A 97 8.98 11.18 -15.72
N LEU A 98 9.25 11.81 -14.58
CA LEU A 98 10.46 11.57 -13.81
C LEU A 98 10.46 10.18 -13.17
N LEU A 99 9.34 9.80 -12.59
CA LEU A 99 9.10 8.48 -11.97
C LEU A 99 7.62 8.12 -12.05
N ALA A 100 7.30 6.85 -11.78
CA ALA A 100 5.94 6.36 -11.69
C ALA A 100 5.65 5.75 -10.31
N VAL A 101 4.37 5.77 -9.91
CA VAL A 101 3.85 5.13 -8.69
C VAL A 101 2.68 4.22 -9.10
N GLY A 102 2.67 2.99 -8.66
CA GLY A 102 1.61 2.01 -8.95
C GLY A 102 2.16 0.56 -8.89
N ALA A 103 1.41 -0.46 -9.20
CA ALA A 103 -0.02 -0.52 -9.46
C ALA A 103 -0.73 -1.34 -8.38
N THR A 104 -2.07 -1.45 -8.50
CA THR A 104 -2.91 -2.06 -7.45
C THR A 104 -2.77 -3.57 -7.34
N SER A 105 -2.72 -4.29 -8.45
CA SER A 105 -2.64 -5.76 -8.48
C SER A 105 -1.20 -6.23 -8.64
N SER A 106 -0.76 -7.16 -7.79
CA SER A 106 0.59 -7.75 -7.87
C SER A 106 0.90 -8.39 -9.23
N GLY A 107 -0.09 -9.09 -9.82
CA GLY A 107 0.07 -9.68 -11.16
C GLY A 107 0.23 -8.63 -12.26
N VAL A 108 -0.46 -7.50 -12.15
CA VAL A 108 -0.35 -6.36 -13.08
C VAL A 108 1.00 -5.67 -12.90
N THR A 109 1.38 -5.38 -11.65
CA THR A 109 2.65 -4.73 -11.30
C THR A 109 3.85 -5.52 -11.79
N LYS A 110 3.81 -6.85 -11.66
CA LYS A 110 4.88 -7.73 -12.17
C LYS A 110 5.15 -7.51 -13.66
N GLY A 111 4.12 -7.24 -14.45
CA GLY A 111 4.26 -6.90 -15.88
C GLY A 111 4.96 -5.56 -16.13
N MET A 112 4.99 -4.65 -15.15
CA MET A 112 5.58 -3.32 -15.28
C MET A 112 7.08 -3.30 -14.95
N LEU A 113 7.57 -4.25 -14.14
CA LEU A 113 8.96 -4.24 -13.65
C LEU A 113 10.01 -4.18 -14.78
N PRO A 114 9.90 -4.97 -15.88
CA PRO A 114 10.85 -4.88 -16.99
C PRO A 114 10.85 -3.52 -17.72
N ILE A 115 9.72 -2.82 -17.74
CA ILE A 115 9.60 -1.50 -18.38
C ILE A 115 10.39 -0.45 -17.59
N ALA A 116 10.36 -0.50 -16.25
CA ALA A 116 11.17 0.38 -15.43
C ALA A 116 12.67 0.20 -15.70
N GLU A 117 13.12 -1.04 -15.91
CA GLU A 117 14.51 -1.36 -16.29
C GLU A 117 14.84 -0.90 -17.71
N GLU A 118 13.95 -1.13 -18.69
CA GLU A 118 14.15 -0.72 -20.08
C GLU A 118 14.33 0.78 -20.24
N TYR A 119 13.56 1.57 -19.46
CA TYR A 119 13.62 3.04 -19.51
C TYR A 119 14.59 3.63 -18.48
N GLU A 120 15.22 2.80 -17.62
CA GLU A 120 16.10 3.22 -16.54
C GLU A 120 15.42 4.29 -15.64
N LYS A 121 14.13 4.11 -15.33
CA LYS A 121 13.32 5.02 -14.52
C LYS A 121 12.66 4.33 -13.34
N ILE A 122 12.51 5.07 -12.24
CA ILE A 122 12.00 4.54 -10.97
C ILE A 122 10.50 4.25 -11.08
N LEU A 123 10.13 3.03 -10.66
CA LEU A 123 8.76 2.64 -10.34
C LEU A 123 8.65 2.41 -8.83
N ILE A 124 7.84 3.21 -8.15
CA ILE A 124 7.47 3.00 -6.75
C ILE A 124 6.21 2.14 -6.72
N VAL A 125 6.32 0.95 -6.16
CA VAL A 125 5.20 0.00 -6.06
C VAL A 125 4.31 0.35 -4.88
N GLU A 126 3.06 0.71 -5.16
CA GLU A 126 1.98 0.97 -4.19
C GLU A 126 0.62 0.74 -4.90
N PRO A 127 -0.33 -0.02 -4.36
CA PRO A 127 -0.32 -0.80 -3.11
C PRO A 127 -0.05 -2.31 -3.27
N ALA A 128 0.46 -2.79 -4.41
CA ALA A 128 0.70 -4.23 -4.64
C ALA A 128 1.70 -4.82 -3.62
N VAL A 129 1.45 -6.06 -3.15
CA VAL A 129 2.13 -6.60 -1.96
C VAL A 129 2.99 -7.85 -2.19
N ALA A 130 2.90 -8.55 -3.33
CA ALA A 130 3.67 -9.78 -3.52
C ALA A 130 5.17 -9.59 -3.26
N ASP A 131 5.79 -10.54 -2.56
CA ASP A 131 7.22 -10.52 -2.22
C ASP A 131 8.11 -10.51 -3.47
N SER A 132 7.66 -11.23 -4.52
CA SER A 132 8.37 -11.30 -5.79
C SER A 132 8.60 -9.94 -6.46
N LEU A 133 7.84 -8.90 -6.09
CA LEU A 133 7.98 -7.55 -6.64
C LEU A 133 9.26 -6.81 -6.19
N THR A 134 9.84 -7.21 -5.06
CA THR A 134 11.16 -6.79 -4.59
C THR A 134 12.12 -7.98 -4.47
N GLY A 135 11.74 -9.13 -5.03
CA GLY A 135 12.43 -10.40 -5.06
C GLY A 135 13.09 -10.69 -6.40
N PRO A 136 13.05 -11.97 -6.85
CA PRO A 136 13.75 -12.40 -8.07
C PRO A 136 13.34 -11.70 -9.36
N ASP A 137 12.10 -11.20 -9.43
CA ASP A 137 11.56 -10.50 -10.60
C ASP A 137 11.92 -9.00 -10.61
N SER A 138 12.49 -8.49 -9.53
CA SER A 138 12.79 -7.06 -9.34
C SER A 138 14.07 -6.63 -10.05
N ASN A 139 14.26 -5.34 -10.18
CA ASN A 139 15.48 -4.69 -10.63
C ASN A 139 15.77 -3.44 -9.77
N ARG A 140 16.92 -2.79 -10.00
CA ARG A 140 17.37 -1.67 -9.16
C ARG A 140 16.51 -0.39 -9.24
N TYR A 141 15.63 -0.28 -10.23
CA TYR A 141 14.73 0.86 -10.41
C TYR A 141 13.41 0.70 -9.66
N ILE A 142 13.21 -0.45 -9.00
CA ILE A 142 11.98 -0.74 -8.26
C ILE A 142 12.16 -0.39 -6.80
N PHE A 143 11.30 0.48 -6.30
CA PHE A 143 11.11 0.77 -4.88
C PHE A 143 9.70 0.36 -4.48
N LYS A 144 9.48 -0.02 -3.22
CA LYS A 144 8.17 -0.48 -2.77
C LYS A 144 7.81 0.14 -1.44
N THR A 145 6.81 1.04 -1.43
CA THR A 145 6.26 1.66 -0.22
C THR A 145 5.19 0.81 0.42
N SER A 146 4.47 -0.01 -0.37
CA SER A 146 3.52 -0.95 0.20
C SER A 146 4.24 -2.00 1.06
N ARG A 147 3.52 -2.51 2.04
CA ARG A 147 3.96 -3.71 2.75
C ARG A 147 4.18 -4.86 1.76
N ASN A 148 4.86 -5.91 2.19
CA ASN A 148 4.98 -7.13 1.40
C ASN A 148 4.23 -8.31 2.03
N SER A 149 4.11 -9.43 1.29
CA SER A 149 3.43 -10.62 1.78
C SER A 149 4.10 -11.21 3.03
N SER A 150 5.42 -11.09 3.15
CA SER A 150 6.15 -11.51 4.35
C SER A 150 5.75 -10.69 5.57
N MET A 151 5.57 -9.36 5.46
CA MET A 151 5.06 -8.54 6.57
C MET A 151 3.65 -8.94 6.98
N ASP A 152 2.73 -9.11 6.00
CA ASP A 152 1.36 -9.57 6.29
C ASP A 152 1.40 -10.89 7.08
N MET A 153 2.21 -11.84 6.64
CA MET A 153 2.21 -13.21 7.18
C MET A 153 3.03 -13.37 8.45
N GLN A 154 4.13 -12.62 8.61
CA GLN A 154 4.87 -12.56 9.87
C GLN A 154 3.99 -11.93 10.97
N ALA A 155 3.35 -10.81 10.68
CA ALA A 155 2.43 -10.18 11.61
C ALA A 155 1.24 -11.10 11.96
N GLN A 156 0.70 -11.81 10.97
CA GLN A 156 -0.38 -12.77 11.17
C GLN A 156 0.07 -13.97 12.04
N ALA A 157 1.27 -14.48 11.81
CA ALA A 157 1.84 -15.54 12.63
C ALA A 157 2.07 -15.05 14.08
N LEU A 158 2.61 -13.85 14.27
CA LEU A 158 2.78 -13.25 15.59
C LEU A 158 1.43 -13.05 16.32
N ALA A 159 0.38 -12.65 15.59
CA ALA A 159 -0.96 -12.50 16.15
C ALA A 159 -1.58 -13.86 16.54
N LEU A 160 -1.33 -14.91 15.76
CA LEU A 160 -1.78 -16.27 16.07
C LEU A 160 -1.04 -16.91 17.24
N ALA A 161 0.16 -16.41 17.60
CA ALA A 161 1.03 -16.99 18.62
C ALA A 161 1.18 -18.53 18.44
N PRO A 162 1.80 -18.99 17.33
CA PRO A 162 1.81 -20.41 16.96
C PRO A 162 2.63 -21.25 17.93
N ASP A 163 2.15 -22.48 18.18
CA ASP A 163 2.85 -23.50 18.93
C ASP A 163 2.64 -24.89 18.27
N GLU A 164 3.20 -25.95 18.85
CA GLU A 164 3.09 -27.32 18.34
C GLU A 164 1.65 -27.87 18.31
N ASN A 165 0.71 -27.23 19.00
CA ASN A 165 -0.69 -27.61 19.03
C ASN A 165 -1.56 -26.85 18.02
N LEU A 166 -0.95 -25.96 17.20
CA LEU A 166 -1.65 -25.21 16.17
C LEU A 166 -1.66 -25.94 14.83
N PHE A 167 -2.86 -26.22 14.33
CA PHE A 167 -3.09 -26.78 12.99
C PHE A 167 -3.81 -25.74 12.12
N VAL A 168 -3.22 -25.43 10.96
CA VAL A 168 -3.75 -24.40 10.07
C VAL A 168 -4.11 -24.99 8.70
N ALA A 169 -5.29 -24.66 8.20
CA ALA A 169 -5.63 -24.76 6.78
C ALA A 169 -5.60 -23.35 6.17
N THR A 170 -5.09 -23.21 4.97
CA THR A 170 -5.01 -21.90 4.32
C THR A 170 -5.94 -21.83 3.12
N LEU A 171 -6.60 -20.67 2.93
CA LEU A 171 -7.40 -20.32 1.76
C LEU A 171 -6.84 -19.04 1.14
N ALA A 172 -6.36 -19.10 -0.10
CA ALA A 172 -5.82 -17.95 -0.81
C ALA A 172 -6.30 -17.90 -2.27
N GLU A 173 -6.18 -16.73 -2.89
CA GLU A 173 -6.41 -16.59 -4.33
C GLU A 173 -5.20 -17.06 -5.14
N ASP A 174 -5.46 -17.69 -6.31
CA ASP A 174 -4.44 -18.30 -7.16
C ASP A 174 -3.76 -17.30 -8.10
N TYR A 175 -3.01 -16.37 -7.52
CA TYR A 175 -2.10 -15.46 -8.24
C TYR A 175 -0.95 -15.01 -7.31
N ALA A 176 -0.03 -14.15 -7.79
CA ALA A 176 1.19 -13.79 -7.07
C ALA A 176 0.96 -13.38 -5.61
N PHE A 177 -0.07 -12.56 -5.32
CA PHE A 177 -0.43 -12.18 -3.96
C PHE A 177 -0.68 -13.39 -3.05
N GLY A 178 -1.61 -14.27 -3.44
CA GLY A 178 -1.99 -15.42 -2.61
C GLY A 178 -0.87 -16.45 -2.49
N ARG A 179 -0.15 -16.73 -3.58
CA ARG A 179 0.95 -17.71 -3.60
C ARG A 179 2.13 -17.27 -2.73
N ASP A 180 2.58 -16.02 -2.90
CA ASP A 180 3.67 -15.45 -2.09
C ASP A 180 3.26 -15.37 -0.62
N GLY A 181 2.01 -14.96 -0.33
CA GLY A 181 1.49 -14.89 1.04
C GLY A 181 1.50 -16.23 1.76
N ILE A 182 1.00 -17.30 1.15
CA ILE A 182 1.01 -18.61 1.82
C ILE A 182 2.43 -19.16 1.97
N THR A 183 3.30 -18.88 1.00
CA THR A 183 4.73 -19.23 1.13
C THR A 183 5.37 -18.50 2.32
N ALA A 184 5.11 -17.20 2.45
CA ALA A 184 5.60 -16.39 3.56
C ALA A 184 5.02 -16.83 4.91
N PHE A 185 3.71 -17.19 4.96
CA PHE A 185 3.10 -17.70 6.18
C PHE A 185 3.73 -19.01 6.66
N LYS A 186 3.99 -19.94 5.75
CA LYS A 186 4.69 -21.19 6.08
C LYS A 186 6.09 -20.94 6.62
N ALA A 187 6.82 -19.99 6.02
CA ALA A 187 8.12 -19.57 6.51
C ALA A 187 8.04 -18.92 7.90
N ALA A 188 7.01 -18.10 8.16
CA ALA A 188 6.79 -17.47 9.46
C ALA A 188 6.43 -18.48 10.58
N LEU A 189 5.92 -19.64 10.23
CA LEU A 189 5.63 -20.73 11.18
C LEU A 189 6.85 -21.64 11.43
N ASP A 190 7.92 -21.48 10.67
CA ASP A 190 9.09 -22.36 10.81
C ASP A 190 9.69 -22.27 12.23
N GLY A 191 9.99 -23.45 12.79
CA GLY A 191 10.50 -23.56 14.17
C GLY A 191 9.44 -23.42 15.28
N SER A 192 8.19 -23.01 15.00
CA SER A 192 7.12 -22.94 16.01
C SER A 192 6.51 -24.28 16.41
N GLY A 193 6.68 -25.31 15.55
CA GLY A 193 5.99 -26.60 15.68
C GLY A 193 4.56 -26.62 15.11
N ALA A 194 3.98 -25.48 14.75
CA ALA A 194 2.68 -25.41 14.10
C ALA A 194 2.68 -26.12 12.74
N THR A 195 1.53 -26.67 12.35
CA THR A 195 1.41 -27.46 11.12
C THR A 195 0.37 -26.86 10.16
N VAL A 196 0.79 -26.52 8.94
CA VAL A 196 -0.13 -26.28 7.82
C VAL A 196 -0.57 -27.63 7.25
N VAL A 197 -1.85 -27.98 7.45
CA VAL A 197 -2.39 -29.30 7.11
C VAL A 197 -2.92 -29.37 5.67
N THR A 198 -3.34 -28.25 5.10
CA THR A 198 -3.77 -28.14 3.69
C THR A 198 -3.71 -26.70 3.21
N GLU A 199 -3.51 -26.56 1.92
CA GLU A 199 -3.50 -25.27 1.22
C GLU A 199 -4.56 -25.31 0.12
N GLU A 200 -5.51 -24.38 0.16
CA GLU A 200 -6.55 -24.23 -0.85
C GLU A 200 -6.33 -22.94 -1.62
N TYR A 201 -6.32 -23.06 -2.94
CA TYR A 201 -6.20 -21.93 -3.85
C TYR A 201 -7.44 -21.84 -4.74
N VAL A 202 -8.02 -20.65 -4.82
CA VAL A 202 -9.21 -20.38 -5.63
C VAL A 202 -8.92 -19.30 -6.67
N PRO A 203 -9.56 -19.33 -7.84
CA PRO A 203 -9.41 -18.26 -8.83
C PRO A 203 -9.72 -16.89 -8.23
N GLN A 204 -9.02 -15.87 -8.69
CA GLN A 204 -9.27 -14.48 -8.29
C GLN A 204 -10.73 -14.10 -8.56
N GLY A 205 -11.38 -13.45 -7.58
CA GLY A 205 -12.78 -13.06 -7.66
C GLY A 205 -13.77 -14.22 -7.45
N THR A 206 -13.32 -15.36 -6.92
CA THR A 206 -14.21 -16.48 -6.54
C THR A 206 -15.28 -15.98 -5.57
N ALA A 207 -16.52 -16.38 -5.82
CA ALA A 207 -17.65 -16.07 -4.96
C ALA A 207 -18.18 -17.28 -4.16
N ASP A 208 -17.81 -18.50 -4.52
CA ASP A 208 -18.20 -19.73 -3.84
C ASP A 208 -16.97 -20.48 -3.30
N PHE A 209 -16.90 -20.59 -1.99
CA PHE A 209 -15.80 -21.23 -1.26
C PHE A 209 -16.18 -22.60 -0.69
N THR A 210 -17.39 -23.09 -0.97
CA THR A 210 -17.95 -24.29 -0.33
C THR A 210 -17.03 -25.50 -0.47
N ALA A 211 -16.60 -25.83 -1.69
CA ALA A 211 -15.76 -27.01 -1.93
C ALA A 211 -14.37 -26.90 -1.26
N ALA A 212 -13.75 -25.71 -1.28
CA ALA A 212 -12.48 -25.49 -0.59
C ALA A 212 -12.66 -25.59 0.92
N THR A 213 -13.72 -24.99 1.47
CA THR A 213 -14.03 -25.03 2.91
C THR A 213 -14.26 -26.46 3.41
N GLU A 214 -15.00 -27.28 2.68
CA GLU A 214 -15.22 -28.68 3.05
C GLU A 214 -13.92 -29.50 3.05
N ARG A 215 -12.99 -29.24 2.12
CA ARG A 215 -11.67 -29.88 2.15
C ARG A 215 -10.85 -29.45 3.36
N MET A 216 -10.87 -28.16 3.70
CA MET A 216 -10.20 -27.64 4.90
C MET A 216 -10.79 -28.22 6.18
N PHE A 217 -12.13 -28.31 6.30
CA PHE A 217 -12.78 -28.95 7.45
C PHE A 217 -12.37 -30.43 7.58
N ASN A 218 -12.33 -31.16 6.47
CA ASN A 218 -11.90 -32.55 6.49
C ASN A 218 -10.44 -32.75 6.92
N ALA A 219 -9.56 -31.77 6.58
CA ALA A 219 -8.16 -31.80 7.00
C ALA A 219 -7.97 -31.45 8.48
N LEU A 220 -8.86 -30.63 9.06
CA LEU A 220 -8.75 -30.10 10.42
C LEU A 220 -9.56 -30.86 11.47
N LYS A 221 -10.75 -31.40 11.13
CA LYS A 221 -11.76 -31.87 12.10
C LYS A 221 -11.26 -32.89 13.13
N ASP A 222 -10.35 -33.78 12.73
CA ASP A 222 -9.81 -34.84 13.55
C ASP A 222 -8.47 -34.48 14.22
N LYS A 223 -8.01 -33.24 14.10
CA LYS A 223 -6.79 -32.80 14.77
C LYS A 223 -7.06 -32.47 16.24
N GLU A 224 -6.17 -32.93 17.12
CA GLU A 224 -6.19 -32.60 18.53
C GLU A 224 -5.33 -31.38 18.76
N GLY A 225 -5.96 -30.24 19.07
CA GLY A 225 -5.30 -28.96 19.29
C GLY A 225 -6.12 -27.79 18.73
N ARG A 226 -5.52 -26.61 18.68
CA ARG A 226 -6.09 -25.40 18.11
C ARG A 226 -6.14 -25.52 16.59
N LYS A 227 -7.29 -25.27 16.01
CA LYS A 227 -7.54 -25.43 14.57
C LYS A 227 -7.95 -24.09 13.97
N VAL A 228 -7.23 -23.63 12.96
CA VAL A 228 -7.44 -22.32 12.35
C VAL A 228 -7.55 -22.46 10.83
N ILE A 229 -8.51 -21.75 10.23
CA ILE A 229 -8.50 -21.44 8.81
C ILE A 229 -7.96 -20.02 8.65
N LEU A 230 -6.78 -19.90 8.03
CA LEU A 230 -6.24 -18.63 7.60
C LEU A 230 -6.83 -18.27 6.23
N VAL A 231 -7.51 -17.11 6.17
CA VAL A 231 -8.08 -16.58 4.92
C VAL A 231 -7.21 -15.43 4.40
N TYR A 232 -6.63 -15.62 3.21
CA TYR A 232 -5.79 -14.63 2.53
C TYR A 232 -6.31 -14.37 1.11
N VAL A 233 -7.44 -13.66 1.06
CA VAL A 233 -8.20 -13.35 -0.14
C VAL A 233 -8.33 -11.84 -0.26
N ALA A 234 -7.97 -11.28 -1.42
CA ALA A 234 -8.06 -9.86 -1.67
C ALA A 234 -9.47 -9.46 -2.13
N GLY A 235 -10.15 -8.66 -1.32
CA GLY A 235 -11.24 -7.79 -1.72
C GLY A 235 -12.46 -8.41 -2.39
N GLY A 236 -12.99 -9.49 -1.93
CA GLY A 236 -14.21 -9.96 -2.54
C GLY A 236 -14.88 -11.15 -1.87
N GLY A 237 -16.18 -11.22 -2.04
CA GLY A 237 -16.94 -12.44 -1.85
C GLY A 237 -17.27 -12.85 -0.41
N ASP A 238 -16.91 -12.07 0.63
CA ASP A 238 -17.23 -12.41 2.02
C ASP A 238 -16.80 -13.85 2.39
N ALA A 239 -15.54 -14.21 2.06
CA ALA A 239 -15.00 -15.53 2.33
C ALA A 239 -15.19 -15.98 3.80
N PRO A 240 -14.88 -15.16 4.83
CA PRO A 240 -15.12 -15.57 6.21
C PRO A 240 -16.59 -15.81 6.52
N GLY A 241 -17.53 -15.01 5.99
CA GLY A 241 -18.96 -15.22 6.19
C GLY A 241 -19.47 -16.50 5.55
N LYS A 242 -18.95 -16.86 4.39
CA LYS A 242 -19.31 -18.11 3.71
C LYS A 242 -18.73 -19.34 4.39
N ILE A 243 -17.49 -19.25 4.91
CA ILE A 243 -16.90 -20.29 5.76
C ILE A 243 -17.72 -20.45 7.04
N LYS A 244 -18.09 -19.35 7.69
CA LYS A 244 -18.90 -19.37 8.92
C LYS A 244 -20.29 -19.99 8.71
N ALA A 245 -20.89 -19.76 7.55
CA ALA A 245 -22.20 -20.35 7.21
C ALA A 245 -22.16 -21.89 7.10
N LEU A 246 -20.98 -22.49 6.94
CA LEU A 246 -20.77 -23.94 6.94
C LEU A 246 -20.48 -24.50 8.33
N ASP A 247 -20.60 -23.68 9.39
CA ASP A 247 -20.48 -24.06 10.79
C ASP A 247 -19.12 -24.69 11.17
N PRO A 248 -18.00 -23.93 11.05
CA PRO A 248 -16.68 -24.38 11.50
C PRO A 248 -16.63 -24.68 13.01
N ASP A 249 -17.49 -24.00 13.80
CA ASP A 249 -17.52 -24.09 15.26
C ASP A 249 -17.84 -25.52 15.73
N ARG A 250 -18.64 -26.28 14.95
CA ARG A 250 -18.94 -27.70 15.25
C ARG A 250 -17.68 -28.57 15.32
N TYR A 251 -16.58 -28.12 14.71
CA TYR A 251 -15.29 -28.81 14.74
C TYR A 251 -14.26 -28.07 15.61
N GLY A 252 -14.64 -26.98 16.26
CA GLY A 252 -13.74 -26.13 17.01
C GLY A 252 -12.71 -25.42 16.11
N ILE A 253 -13.11 -25.07 14.87
CA ILE A 253 -12.25 -24.39 13.90
C ILE A 253 -12.48 -22.88 14.00
N GLU A 254 -11.42 -22.13 14.27
CA GLU A 254 -11.38 -20.68 14.27
C GLU A 254 -11.10 -20.14 12.85
N ILE A 255 -11.52 -18.90 12.59
CA ILE A 255 -11.17 -18.18 11.37
C ILE A 255 -10.20 -17.05 11.75
N SER A 256 -9.10 -16.92 11.01
CA SER A 256 -8.15 -15.82 11.15
C SER A 256 -7.90 -15.19 9.80
N MET A 257 -7.80 -13.87 9.76
CA MET A 257 -7.50 -13.11 8.55
C MET A 257 -7.02 -11.69 8.89
N GLY A 258 -6.34 -11.07 7.92
CA GLY A 258 -6.02 -9.65 7.91
C GLY A 258 -6.82 -8.92 6.82
N GLY A 259 -6.55 -7.64 6.61
CA GLY A 259 -7.08 -6.91 5.48
C GLY A 259 -8.51 -6.38 5.65
N HIS A 260 -8.82 -5.83 6.81
CA HIS A 260 -10.13 -5.21 7.09
C HIS A 260 -10.19 -3.80 6.53
N ILE A 261 -10.65 -3.67 5.29
CA ILE A 261 -11.01 -2.37 4.74
C ILE A 261 -12.35 -1.91 5.34
N LEU A 262 -12.51 -0.60 5.54
CA LEU A 262 -13.71 -0.02 6.17
C LEU A 262 -15.03 -0.51 5.55
N PRO A 263 -15.19 -0.64 4.22
CA PRO A 263 -16.44 -1.12 3.63
C PRO A 263 -16.87 -2.52 4.01
N VAL A 264 -15.95 -3.39 4.49
CA VAL A 264 -16.30 -4.76 4.90
C VAL A 264 -16.50 -4.91 6.41
N LEU A 265 -16.08 -3.96 7.22
CA LEU A 265 -16.25 -4.01 8.67
C LEU A 265 -17.69 -4.21 9.15
N PRO A 266 -18.75 -3.69 8.48
CA PRO A 266 -20.14 -4.00 8.85
C PRO A 266 -20.43 -5.50 8.82
N THR A 267 -19.83 -6.24 7.87
CA THR A 267 -20.02 -7.71 7.77
C THR A 267 -19.32 -8.45 8.91
N TYR A 268 -18.28 -7.85 9.48
CA TYR A 268 -17.48 -8.47 10.56
C TYR A 268 -18.10 -8.36 11.94
N LYS A 269 -19.22 -7.65 12.12
CA LYS A 269 -20.03 -7.73 13.33
C LYS A 269 -20.50 -9.18 13.64
N ARG A 270 -20.46 -10.07 12.66
CA ARG A 270 -20.75 -11.51 12.83
C ARG A 270 -19.60 -12.32 13.44
N PHE A 271 -18.42 -11.71 13.62
CA PHE A 271 -17.20 -12.37 14.06
C PHE A 271 -16.58 -11.70 15.30
N PRO A 272 -17.34 -11.55 16.42
CA PRO A 272 -16.77 -10.98 17.62
C PRO A 272 -15.59 -11.82 18.09
N GLY A 273 -14.48 -11.16 18.40
CA GLY A 273 -13.25 -11.82 18.83
C GLY A 273 -12.36 -12.36 17.71
N LEU A 274 -12.74 -12.22 16.43
CA LEU A 274 -11.83 -12.51 15.33
C LEU A 274 -10.55 -11.69 15.49
N GLU A 275 -9.40 -12.35 15.37
CA GLU A 275 -8.08 -11.79 15.64
C GLU A 275 -7.17 -11.98 14.42
N GLY A 276 -6.28 -11.00 14.19
CA GLY A 276 -5.36 -11.03 13.07
C GLY A 276 -4.48 -9.79 13.01
N ALA A 277 -3.77 -9.65 11.90
CA ALA A 277 -2.95 -8.49 11.63
C ALA A 277 -3.42 -7.74 10.39
N VAL A 278 -3.37 -6.41 10.43
CA VAL A 278 -3.76 -5.54 9.32
C VAL A 278 -2.72 -4.46 9.09
N TYR A 279 -2.66 -3.99 7.85
CA TYR A 279 -1.72 -2.96 7.43
C TYR A 279 -1.89 -1.63 8.16
N TYR A 280 -3.12 -1.17 8.33
CA TYR A 280 -3.45 0.12 8.93
C TYR A 280 -4.91 0.12 9.40
N TYR A 281 -5.13 0.81 10.52
CA TYR A 281 -6.44 1.25 10.98
C TYR A 281 -6.29 2.65 11.55
N TYR A 282 -7.17 3.58 11.21
CA TYR A 282 -6.99 5.01 11.45
C TYR A 282 -6.87 5.39 12.94
N GLU A 283 -7.45 4.61 13.85
CA GLU A 283 -7.36 4.80 15.31
C GLU A 283 -6.12 4.13 15.94
N ALA A 284 -5.36 3.34 15.17
CA ALA A 284 -4.24 2.59 15.73
C ALA A 284 -2.98 3.43 15.91
N TYR A 285 -2.88 4.58 15.26
CA TYR A 285 -1.67 5.39 15.24
C TYR A 285 -1.93 6.82 15.76
N ASP A 286 -1.19 7.22 16.79
CA ASP A 286 -1.22 8.57 17.34
C ASP A 286 0.05 9.34 16.92
N ASN A 287 -0.01 9.97 15.74
CA ASN A 287 1.05 10.83 15.25
C ASN A 287 0.48 11.97 14.38
N PRO A 288 1.22 13.09 14.19
CA PRO A 288 0.70 14.27 13.49
C PRO A 288 0.29 14.01 12.04
N VAL A 289 0.96 13.07 11.34
CA VAL A 289 0.66 12.75 9.93
C VAL A 289 -0.68 12.02 9.84
N ASN A 290 -0.90 11.04 10.74
CA ASN A 290 -2.16 10.32 10.81
C ASN A 290 -3.32 11.22 11.24
N THR A 291 -3.12 12.04 12.27
CA THR A 291 -4.14 13.00 12.74
C THR A 291 -4.59 13.91 11.59
N TRP A 292 -3.65 14.50 10.86
CA TRP A 292 -3.99 15.34 9.71
C TRP A 292 -4.74 14.59 8.63
N LEU A 293 -4.31 13.35 8.31
CA LEU A 293 -4.96 12.53 7.31
C LEU A 293 -6.42 12.21 7.69
N VAL A 294 -6.65 11.83 8.95
CA VAL A 294 -8.01 11.52 9.46
C VAL A 294 -8.89 12.76 9.38
N GLU A 295 -8.45 13.88 9.94
CA GLU A 295 -9.22 15.13 9.96
C GLU A 295 -9.56 15.63 8.53
N GLU A 296 -8.60 15.62 7.62
CA GLU A 296 -8.80 16.12 6.27
C GLU A 296 -9.64 15.17 5.41
N HIS A 297 -9.50 13.84 5.62
CA HIS A 297 -10.31 12.85 4.92
C HIS A 297 -11.78 12.89 5.39
N GLU A 298 -12.02 12.97 6.70
CA GLU A 298 -13.38 13.14 7.23
C GLU A 298 -14.04 14.42 6.73
N LYS A 299 -13.31 15.53 6.74
CA LYS A 299 -13.80 16.82 6.25
C LYS A 299 -14.18 16.79 4.77
N ARG A 300 -13.43 16.10 3.91
CA ARG A 300 -13.65 16.07 2.45
C ARG A 300 -14.63 14.99 2.02
N PHE A 301 -14.57 13.83 2.66
CA PHE A 301 -15.27 12.62 2.20
C PHE A 301 -16.32 12.10 3.19
N GLY A 302 -16.39 12.68 4.40
CA GLY A 302 -17.37 12.30 5.45
C GLY A 302 -17.12 10.91 6.05
N SER A 303 -15.91 10.39 5.93
CA SER A 303 -15.49 9.10 6.50
C SER A 303 -14.01 9.14 6.85
N PRO A 304 -13.53 8.31 7.80
CA PRO A 304 -12.11 8.20 8.06
C PRO A 304 -11.35 7.58 6.86
N PRO A 305 -10.02 7.76 6.78
CA PRO A 305 -9.20 7.14 5.74
C PRO A 305 -9.10 5.64 5.94
N ASP A 306 -9.05 4.92 4.83
CA ASP A 306 -8.81 3.49 4.82
C ASP A 306 -7.32 3.17 4.57
N PHE A 307 -6.93 1.92 4.65
CA PHE A 307 -5.52 1.56 4.61
C PHE A 307 -4.85 1.82 3.24
N PHE A 308 -5.57 1.73 2.13
CA PHE A 308 -5.01 2.11 0.82
C PHE A 308 -4.82 3.64 0.69
N THR A 309 -5.65 4.43 1.38
CA THR A 309 -5.45 5.88 1.48
C THR A 309 -4.15 6.20 2.26
N ALA A 310 -3.94 5.52 3.39
CA ALA A 310 -2.70 5.69 4.15
C ALA A 310 -1.45 5.27 3.36
N GLY A 311 -1.54 4.19 2.57
CA GLY A 311 -0.47 3.72 1.68
C GLY A 311 -0.14 4.72 0.58
N GLY A 312 -1.17 5.22 -0.12
CA GLY A 312 -0.99 6.25 -1.15
C GLY A 312 -0.34 7.52 -0.59
N MET A 313 -0.76 7.95 0.62
CA MET A 313 -0.11 9.08 1.31
C MET A 313 1.35 8.79 1.61
N ALA A 314 1.67 7.61 2.14
CA ALA A 314 3.06 7.22 2.43
C ALA A 314 3.95 7.26 1.17
N ALA A 315 3.43 6.83 0.01
CA ALA A 315 4.13 6.91 -1.26
C ALA A 315 4.39 8.35 -1.70
N ALA A 316 3.39 9.25 -1.58
CA ALA A 316 3.56 10.66 -1.90
C ALA A 316 4.60 11.35 -1.01
N LEU A 317 4.59 11.04 0.29
CA LEU A 317 5.56 11.54 1.26
C LEU A 317 6.98 11.09 0.91
N ALA A 318 7.16 9.81 0.50
CA ALA A 318 8.43 9.29 0.01
C ALA A 318 8.90 10.03 -1.24
N VAL A 319 8.01 10.25 -2.22
CA VAL A 319 8.31 10.99 -3.46
C VAL A 319 8.79 12.40 -3.14
N VAL A 320 8.02 13.16 -2.36
CA VAL A 320 8.38 14.55 -2.03
C VAL A 320 9.71 14.61 -1.30
N LYS A 321 9.93 13.74 -0.30
CA LYS A 321 11.21 13.69 0.43
C LYS A 321 12.37 13.35 -0.49
N THR A 322 12.21 12.40 -1.42
CA THR A 322 13.21 12.09 -2.44
C THR A 322 13.57 13.32 -3.27
N LEU A 323 12.55 14.03 -3.80
CA LEU A 323 12.75 15.24 -4.61
C LEU A 323 13.43 16.38 -3.81
N GLU A 324 13.15 16.48 -2.51
CA GLU A 324 13.77 17.47 -1.63
C GLU A 324 15.23 17.16 -1.32
N THR A 325 15.58 15.87 -1.16
CA THR A 325 16.91 15.45 -0.69
C THR A 325 17.86 15.07 -1.80
N ALA A 326 17.35 14.61 -2.96
CA ALA A 326 18.18 14.25 -4.10
C ALA A 326 19.07 15.42 -4.57
N LYS A 327 20.28 15.09 -4.97
CA LYS A 327 21.27 16.02 -5.49
C LYS A 327 20.86 16.63 -6.82
N SER A 328 20.29 15.80 -7.69
CA SER A 328 19.66 16.19 -8.95
C SER A 328 18.43 15.31 -9.21
N TYR A 329 17.74 15.52 -10.34
CA TYR A 329 16.62 14.66 -10.75
C TYR A 329 17.03 13.61 -11.78
N GLU A 330 18.34 13.34 -11.92
CA GLU A 330 18.82 12.16 -12.63
C GLU A 330 18.47 10.88 -11.83
N THR A 331 18.12 9.81 -12.52
CA THR A 331 17.64 8.56 -11.90
C THR A 331 18.59 8.04 -10.82
N GLU A 332 19.90 8.08 -11.05
CA GLU A 332 20.90 7.60 -10.08
C GLU A 332 20.96 8.45 -8.79
N ASP A 333 20.79 9.78 -8.91
CA ASP A 333 20.74 10.66 -7.75
C ASP A 333 19.44 10.45 -6.95
N LEU A 334 18.32 10.10 -7.62
CA LEU A 334 17.07 9.74 -6.98
C LEU A 334 17.18 8.39 -6.25
N ILE A 335 17.74 7.37 -6.89
CA ILE A 335 18.00 6.05 -6.27
C ILE A 335 18.85 6.23 -5.01
N THR A 336 19.99 6.95 -5.13
CA THR A 336 20.88 7.23 -3.99
C THR A 336 20.16 7.96 -2.84
N ALA A 337 19.21 8.85 -3.16
CA ALA A 337 18.43 9.57 -2.15
C ALA A 337 17.39 8.68 -1.46
N MET A 338 16.91 7.64 -2.14
CA MET A 338 15.91 6.71 -1.62
C MET A 338 16.51 5.55 -0.82
N GLU A 339 17.70 5.06 -1.19
CA GLU A 339 18.37 3.97 -0.48
C GLU A 339 18.65 4.37 0.97
N GLY A 340 18.07 3.62 1.93
CA GLY A 340 18.20 3.91 3.37
C GLY A 340 17.39 5.12 3.86
N MET A 341 16.58 5.75 3.00
CA MET A 341 15.76 6.90 3.39
C MET A 341 14.66 6.46 4.38
N SER A 342 14.57 7.19 5.50
CA SER A 342 13.46 7.07 6.45
C SER A 342 12.55 8.30 6.34
N TRP A 343 11.23 8.10 6.44
CA TRP A 343 10.27 9.22 6.42
C TRP A 343 9.04 8.93 7.30
N GLU A 344 8.43 10.00 7.80
CA GLU A 344 7.22 9.92 8.61
C GLU A 344 5.99 9.68 7.73
N THR A 345 5.09 8.81 8.19
CA THR A 345 3.87 8.41 7.51
C THR A 345 2.70 8.34 8.49
N PRO A 346 1.46 8.14 8.04
CA PRO A 346 0.34 7.86 8.95
C PRO A 346 0.59 6.68 9.90
N LYS A 347 1.48 5.76 9.52
CA LYS A 347 1.87 4.56 10.29
C LYS A 347 3.13 4.73 11.13
N GLY A 348 3.62 5.94 11.32
CA GLY A 348 4.93 6.23 11.90
C GLY A 348 6.04 6.19 10.85
N THR A 349 7.27 5.96 11.29
CA THR A 349 8.45 5.99 10.42
C THR A 349 8.51 4.76 9.53
N MET A 350 8.67 4.98 8.23
CA MET A 350 9.01 3.94 7.26
C MET A 350 10.43 4.15 6.75
N THR A 351 11.12 3.06 6.37
CA THR A 351 12.50 3.12 5.88
C THR A 351 12.68 2.20 4.68
N PHE A 352 13.17 2.73 3.55
CA PHE A 352 13.59 1.88 2.45
C PHE A 352 14.85 1.11 2.83
N ARG A 353 14.79 -0.21 2.81
CA ARG A 353 15.93 -1.08 2.99
C ARG A 353 16.82 -1.01 1.73
N PRO A 354 18.13 -0.69 1.86
CA PRO A 354 18.99 -0.49 0.69
C PRO A 354 19.16 -1.73 -0.18
N GLU A 355 19.10 -2.91 0.43
CA GLU A 355 19.41 -4.19 -0.24
C GLU A 355 18.39 -4.55 -1.32
N ASP A 356 17.09 -4.26 -1.09
CA ASP A 356 16.01 -4.66 -1.99
C ASP A 356 14.95 -3.59 -2.22
N HIS A 357 15.18 -2.39 -1.71
CA HIS A 357 14.29 -1.23 -1.82
C HIS A 357 12.87 -1.43 -1.26
N GLN A 358 12.67 -2.44 -0.41
CA GLN A 358 11.43 -2.63 0.33
C GLN A 358 11.36 -1.65 1.50
N ALA A 359 10.29 -0.88 1.61
CA ALA A 359 10.03 -0.10 2.81
C ALA A 359 9.63 -0.99 3.98
N LEU A 360 10.43 -0.96 5.04
CA LEU A 360 10.12 -1.61 6.31
C LEU A 360 9.15 -0.74 7.10
N GLN A 361 8.14 -1.36 7.72
CA GLN A 361 7.04 -0.67 8.38
C GLN A 361 6.35 -1.55 9.40
N SER A 362 5.66 -0.93 10.36
CA SER A 362 4.87 -1.62 11.37
C SER A 362 3.56 -2.21 10.82
N MET A 363 2.99 -3.17 11.57
CA MET A 363 1.67 -3.76 11.32
C MET A 363 0.80 -3.63 12.58
N VAL A 364 -0.51 -3.72 12.42
CA VAL A 364 -1.48 -3.62 13.52
C VAL A 364 -2.01 -5.01 13.87
N HIS A 365 -1.72 -5.50 15.07
CA HIS A 365 -2.43 -6.64 15.64
C HIS A 365 -3.73 -6.15 16.26
N PHE A 366 -4.83 -6.69 15.82
CA PHE A 366 -6.17 -6.28 16.24
C PHE A 366 -7.01 -7.47 16.70
N LYS A 367 -8.09 -7.15 17.41
CA LYS A 367 -9.18 -8.06 17.74
C LYS A 367 -10.52 -7.38 17.49
N ILE A 368 -11.43 -8.06 16.78
CA ILE A 368 -12.73 -7.49 16.49
C ILE A 368 -13.57 -7.38 17.77
N ARG A 369 -13.98 -6.15 18.06
CA ARG A 369 -15.03 -5.82 19.04
C ARG A 369 -16.31 -5.44 18.31
N VAL A 370 -17.43 -5.83 18.86
CA VAL A 370 -18.77 -5.44 18.40
C VAL A 370 -19.38 -4.48 19.41
N ASP A 371 -19.88 -3.38 18.91
CA ASP A 371 -20.59 -2.36 19.65
C ASP A 371 -21.95 -2.13 18.98
N ASP A 372 -23.02 -2.13 19.77
CA ASP A 372 -24.37 -1.99 19.21
C ASP A 372 -24.66 -0.55 18.74
N ASP A 373 -23.93 0.42 19.28
CA ASP A 373 -24.05 1.84 18.93
C ASP A 373 -23.25 2.21 17.65
N VAL A 374 -22.48 1.26 17.09
CA VAL A 374 -21.67 1.46 15.90
C VAL A 374 -22.09 0.48 14.80
N ASP A 375 -22.26 0.99 13.57
CA ASP A 375 -22.75 0.19 12.44
C ASP A 375 -21.73 -0.83 11.90
N TRP A 376 -20.45 -0.73 12.29
CA TRP A 376 -19.36 -1.60 11.86
C TRP A 376 -18.67 -2.30 13.04
N ALA A 377 -17.96 -3.38 12.75
CA ALA A 377 -17.07 -4.03 13.72
C ALA A 377 -15.83 -3.17 13.93
N ILE A 378 -15.40 -3.03 15.17
CA ILE A 378 -14.27 -2.19 15.54
C ILE A 378 -13.02 -3.10 15.66
N PRO A 379 -11.98 -2.88 14.87
CA PRO A 379 -10.69 -3.55 15.05
C PRO A 379 -9.95 -2.90 16.22
N ASP A 380 -10.26 -3.34 17.45
CA ASP A 380 -9.56 -2.84 18.64
C ASP A 380 -8.07 -3.19 18.54
N LEU A 381 -7.23 -2.21 18.79
CA LEU A 381 -5.78 -2.37 18.82
C LEU A 381 -5.37 -3.29 19.97
N VAL A 382 -4.73 -4.40 19.67
CA VAL A 382 -4.04 -5.24 20.67
C VAL A 382 -2.63 -4.70 20.88
N ARG A 383 -1.88 -4.52 19.80
CA ARG A 383 -0.57 -3.86 19.80
C ARG A 383 -0.14 -3.47 18.38
N ILE A 384 0.82 -2.59 18.28
CA ILE A 384 1.62 -2.41 17.06
C ILE A 384 2.71 -3.50 17.05
N ILE A 385 2.88 -4.14 15.92
CA ILE A 385 4.00 -5.05 15.62
C ILE A 385 5.00 -4.22 14.84
N GLU A 386 6.15 -3.95 15.45
CA GLU A 386 7.18 -3.13 14.84
C GLU A 386 7.92 -3.90 13.73
N ALA A 387 8.54 -3.17 12.81
CA ALA A 387 9.23 -3.77 11.66
C ALA A 387 10.38 -4.71 12.08
N ASP A 388 11.06 -4.42 13.18
CA ASP A 388 12.19 -5.20 13.71
C ASP A 388 11.77 -6.46 14.49
N GLU A 389 10.48 -6.59 14.80
CA GLU A 389 9.92 -7.84 15.35
C GLU A 389 9.64 -8.89 14.25
N MET A 390 9.64 -8.47 13.00
CA MET A 390 9.34 -9.32 11.84
C MET A 390 10.64 -9.66 11.10
N ASP A 391 10.92 -10.96 10.93
CA ASP A 391 12.06 -11.43 10.13
C ASP A 391 11.73 -11.35 8.63
N ILE A 392 11.75 -10.13 8.08
CA ILE A 392 11.40 -9.89 6.68
C ILE A 392 12.58 -10.23 5.78
N PRO A 393 12.46 -11.30 4.96
CA PRO A 393 13.57 -11.73 4.12
C PRO A 393 13.97 -10.65 3.09
N ILE A 394 15.26 -10.57 2.78
CA ILE A 394 15.76 -9.76 1.67
C ILE A 394 15.39 -10.50 0.38
N GLY A 395 14.55 -9.88 -0.44
CA GLY A 395 14.05 -10.49 -1.66
C GLY A 395 15.11 -10.58 -2.76
N ARG A 396 15.77 -9.47 -3.06
CA ARG A 396 16.89 -9.35 -3.99
C ARG A 396 17.96 -8.47 -3.36
N ASP A 397 19.18 -8.89 -3.48
CA ASP A 397 20.32 -8.07 -3.04
C ASP A 397 20.83 -7.21 -4.21
N ASN A 398 20.39 -5.95 -4.26
CA ASN A 398 20.76 -4.97 -5.29
C ASN A 398 22.22 -4.49 -5.14
N SER A 399 22.91 -4.87 -4.05
CA SER A 399 24.33 -4.53 -3.82
C SER A 399 25.28 -5.45 -4.59
N LYS A 400 24.78 -6.50 -5.20
CA LYS A 400 25.50 -7.50 -6.00
C LYS A 400 25.16 -7.36 -7.47
#